data_586cdd634f10fd8c898ba928286c6011
#
_entry.id   586cdd634f10fd8c898ba928286c6011
#
_cell.length_a   1.000
_cell.length_b   1.000
_cell.length_c   1.000
_cell.angle_alpha   90.00
_cell.angle_beta   90.00
_cell.angle_gamma   90.00
#
_symmetry.space_group_name_H-M   'P 1'
#
loop_
_entity.id
_entity.type
_entity.pdbx_description
1 polymer ?
#
loop_
_entity_poly.entity_id
_entity_poly.type
_entity_poly.pdbx_seq_one_letter_code
_entity_poly.pdbx_strand_id
1 'polypeptide(L)'
;MLEDIDPFTVFGLFNRGIKHENRINSAKLFKNILDIKVDIPKDFEGIPVLNNQKSHFFGFRSHRGKNDIQNLWNLFIKVVNDENFEEEYNTVIKQFIIKVNITMGLFWIRPEKFLAFDRTNRQYLKEQYGIKLPNKAPEYSEYMKILDSINKKMASGEIKENTFYELSANANNLGYDNSDYDSYLEWGSFYTELWKKRKNVILQGAPGTGKTYRIPELVVRLCEPEFDANNATRKELMSVYDRLKEEKRVMFTTFHQSMDYEDWLEGLRPVLENDQVTYKIEPGENLPDTKDITADCVIHFWKTMAGADR
;
A
#
# COMPACT_ATOMS: atom_id res chain seq x y z
N MET A 1 20.91 11.90 -6.82
CA MET A 1 21.41 10.58 -6.38
C MET A 1 21.02 10.42 -4.94
N LEU A 2 20.76 9.22 -4.45
CA LEU A 2 20.55 8.96 -3.02
C LEU A 2 21.95 8.92 -2.39
N GLU A 3 22.18 9.74 -1.36
CA GLU A 3 23.49 9.88 -0.70
C GLU A 3 23.56 9.05 0.59
N ASP A 4 22.40 8.72 1.15
CA ASP A 4 22.28 7.96 2.40
C ASP A 4 21.03 7.07 2.38
N ILE A 5 21.02 6.03 3.23
CA ILE A 5 19.92 5.10 3.44
C ILE A 5 19.75 4.84 4.94
N ASP A 6 18.51 4.84 5.42
CA ASP A 6 18.21 4.57 6.82
C ASP A 6 18.26 3.07 7.17
N PRO A 7 18.49 2.72 8.44
CA PRO A 7 18.61 1.33 8.87
C PRO A 7 17.32 0.52 8.71
N PHE A 8 16.14 1.14 8.90
CA PHE A 8 14.86 0.43 8.74
C PHE A 8 14.65 -0.02 7.30
N THR A 9 15.04 0.82 6.33
CA THR A 9 15.03 0.44 4.91
C THR A 9 16.01 -0.70 4.62
N VAL A 10 17.20 -0.72 5.22
CA VAL A 10 18.15 -1.83 5.08
C VAL A 10 17.53 -3.13 5.61
N PHE A 11 16.95 -3.11 6.80
CA PHE A 11 16.22 -4.26 7.35
C PHE A 11 14.99 -4.62 6.50
N GLY A 12 14.26 -3.63 5.98
CA GLY A 12 13.12 -3.85 5.10
C GLY A 12 13.49 -4.53 3.78
N LEU A 13 14.64 -4.19 3.19
CA LEU A 13 15.17 -4.86 2.01
C LEU A 13 15.56 -6.32 2.28
N PHE A 14 16.01 -6.63 3.49
CA PHE A 14 16.31 -7.97 3.96
C PHE A 14 15.04 -8.74 4.34
N ASN A 15 14.10 -8.10 5.07
CA ASN A 15 12.85 -8.69 5.53
C ASN A 15 11.69 -8.37 4.57
N ARG A 16 11.79 -8.82 3.34
CA ARG A 16 10.74 -8.76 2.31
C ARG A 16 10.52 -10.13 1.69
N GLY A 17 9.50 -10.28 0.85
CA GLY A 17 9.13 -11.54 0.21
C GLY A 17 10.21 -12.07 -0.76
N ILE A 18 11.37 -12.42 -0.25
CA ILE A 18 12.46 -13.06 -0.99
C ILE A 18 12.60 -14.51 -0.56
N LYS A 19 13.15 -15.36 -1.43
CA LYS A 19 13.39 -16.78 -1.13
C LYS A 19 14.29 -16.92 0.10
N HIS A 20 14.01 -17.95 0.90
CA HIS A 20 14.78 -18.28 2.10
C HIS A 20 16.30 -18.34 1.84
N GLU A 21 16.71 -19.02 0.77
CA GLU A 21 18.12 -19.14 0.38
C GLU A 21 18.79 -17.77 0.13
N ASN A 22 18.08 -16.86 -0.54
CA ASN A 22 18.59 -15.51 -0.79
C ASN A 22 18.76 -14.72 0.52
N ARG A 23 17.85 -14.92 1.48
CA ARG A 23 17.95 -14.28 2.80
C ARG A 23 19.14 -14.82 3.59
N ILE A 24 19.36 -16.15 3.61
CA ILE A 24 20.54 -16.77 4.20
C ILE A 24 21.83 -16.24 3.56
N ASN A 25 21.88 -16.16 2.23
CA ASN A 25 23.07 -15.64 1.52
C ASN A 25 23.35 -14.18 1.86
N SER A 26 22.29 -13.34 1.97
CA SER A 26 22.44 -11.96 2.43
C SER A 26 22.93 -11.88 3.88
N ALA A 27 22.44 -12.74 4.78
CA ALA A 27 22.90 -12.81 6.17
C ALA A 27 24.39 -13.21 6.26
N LYS A 28 24.83 -14.17 5.43
CA LYS A 28 26.25 -14.53 5.31
C LYS A 28 27.11 -13.36 4.85
N LEU A 29 26.63 -12.61 3.88
CA LEU A 29 27.34 -11.43 3.38
C LEU A 29 27.48 -10.36 4.48
N PHE A 30 26.37 -10.03 5.18
CA PHE A 30 26.40 -9.08 6.29
C PHE A 30 27.30 -9.54 7.42
N LYS A 31 27.24 -10.83 7.79
CA LYS A 31 28.14 -11.41 8.80
C LYS A 31 29.60 -11.16 8.45
N ASN A 32 29.99 -11.37 7.20
CA ASN A 32 31.36 -11.20 6.75
C ASN A 32 31.78 -9.72 6.69
N ILE A 33 30.93 -8.84 6.14
CA ILE A 33 31.25 -7.41 5.98
C ILE A 33 31.33 -6.71 7.34
N LEU A 34 30.44 -7.06 8.26
CA LEU A 34 30.31 -6.39 9.57
C LEU A 34 31.05 -7.14 10.69
N ASP A 35 31.78 -8.21 10.37
CA ASP A 35 32.50 -9.06 11.34
C ASP A 35 31.60 -9.57 12.50
N ILE A 36 30.36 -9.93 12.19
CA ILE A 36 29.38 -10.41 13.18
C ILE A 36 29.78 -11.78 13.67
N LYS A 37 29.91 -11.97 14.99
CA LYS A 37 30.43 -13.22 15.60
C LYS A 37 29.34 -14.27 15.87
N VAL A 38 28.04 -13.88 15.83
CA VAL A 38 26.91 -14.81 16.04
C VAL A 38 26.68 -15.70 14.83
N ASP A 39 26.11 -16.87 15.08
CA ASP A 39 25.72 -17.77 13.99
C ASP A 39 24.54 -17.23 13.18
N ILE A 40 24.51 -17.65 11.91
CA ILE A 40 23.40 -17.29 11.02
C ILE A 40 22.19 -18.14 11.42
N PRO A 41 20.99 -17.51 11.55
CA PRO A 41 19.77 -18.26 11.85
C PRO A 41 19.48 -19.30 10.76
N LYS A 42 18.90 -20.43 11.18
CA LYS A 42 18.52 -21.51 10.25
C LYS A 42 17.25 -21.20 9.49
N ASP A 43 16.37 -20.39 10.07
CA ASP A 43 15.10 -19.96 9.51
C ASP A 43 14.80 -18.50 9.89
N PHE A 44 13.68 -17.99 9.40
CA PHE A 44 13.19 -16.63 9.64
C PHE A 44 11.70 -16.66 10.01
N GLU A 45 11.25 -17.75 10.62
CA GLU A 45 9.86 -17.92 11.02
C GLU A 45 9.46 -16.85 12.05
N GLY A 46 8.24 -16.33 11.92
CA GLY A 46 7.71 -15.30 12.80
C GLY A 46 8.29 -13.90 12.63
N ILE A 47 9.25 -13.70 11.71
CA ILE A 47 9.75 -12.37 11.40
C ILE A 47 8.78 -11.67 10.42
N PRO A 48 8.19 -10.53 10.79
CA PRO A 48 7.30 -9.77 9.91
C PRO A 48 7.99 -9.39 8.59
N VAL A 49 7.28 -9.59 7.47
CA VAL A 49 7.84 -9.42 6.12
C VAL A 49 7.09 -8.31 5.40
N LEU A 50 7.82 -7.38 4.80
CA LEU A 50 7.28 -6.32 3.95
C LEU A 50 7.01 -6.81 2.52
N ASN A 51 6.10 -6.14 1.85
CA ASN A 51 5.91 -6.32 0.42
C ASN A 51 7.16 -5.88 -0.36
N ASN A 52 7.53 -6.64 -1.41
CA ASN A 52 8.73 -6.40 -2.22
C ASN A 52 8.79 -5.00 -2.85
N GLN A 53 7.65 -4.40 -3.14
CA GLN A 53 7.57 -3.09 -3.77
C GLN A 53 7.59 -1.92 -2.75
N LYS A 54 7.40 -2.21 -1.46
CA LYS A 54 7.24 -1.23 -0.38
C LYS A 54 8.15 -1.50 0.81
N SER A 55 9.36 -2.00 0.55
CA SER A 55 10.33 -2.35 1.58
C SER A 55 11.23 -1.17 2.01
N HIS A 56 10.87 0.05 1.67
CA HIS A 56 11.60 1.26 2.05
C HIS A 56 10.76 2.12 3.00
N PHE A 57 11.44 2.86 3.88
CA PHE A 57 10.85 3.68 4.94
C PHE A 57 10.88 5.18 4.64
N PHE A 58 11.38 5.59 3.49
CA PHE A 58 11.34 6.98 3.01
C PHE A 58 10.74 7.06 1.61
N GLY A 59 10.14 8.21 1.26
CA GLY A 59 9.51 8.44 -0.03
C GLY A 59 10.52 8.60 -1.18
N PHE A 60 10.05 8.39 -2.42
CA PHE A 60 10.80 8.80 -3.61
C PHE A 60 11.01 10.31 -3.60
N ARG A 61 11.95 10.81 -4.42
CA ARG A 61 12.38 12.22 -4.43
C ARG A 61 11.24 13.24 -4.43
N SER A 62 10.13 12.92 -5.10
CA SER A 62 8.95 13.81 -5.19
C SER A 62 8.11 13.90 -3.90
N HIS A 63 8.26 12.95 -2.98
CA HIS A 63 7.45 12.81 -1.76
C HIS A 63 8.30 12.70 -0.49
N ARG A 64 9.61 12.79 -0.62
CA ARG A 64 10.55 12.69 0.49
C ARG A 64 10.79 14.06 1.09
N GLY A 65 10.54 14.20 2.38
CA GLY A 65 10.95 15.36 3.16
C GLY A 65 12.48 15.45 3.27
N LYS A 66 12.99 16.66 3.45
CA LYS A 66 14.44 16.91 3.52
C LYS A 66 15.13 16.09 4.61
N ASN A 67 14.45 15.86 5.72
CA ASN A 67 15.02 15.23 6.91
C ASN A 67 14.50 13.79 7.13
N ASP A 68 13.72 13.21 6.20
CA ASP A 68 13.07 11.91 6.44
C ASP A 68 14.06 10.80 6.79
N ILE A 69 15.17 10.70 6.07
CA ILE A 69 16.22 9.72 6.33
C ILE A 69 16.91 10.00 7.68
N GLN A 70 17.22 11.24 7.99
CA GLN A 70 17.85 11.61 9.25
C GLN A 70 16.94 11.33 10.45
N ASN A 71 15.63 11.59 10.33
CA ASN A 71 14.68 11.29 11.38
C ASN A 71 14.62 9.77 11.67
N LEU A 72 14.69 8.93 10.64
CA LEU A 72 14.75 7.48 10.79
C LEU A 72 16.05 7.03 11.46
N TRP A 73 17.19 7.65 11.13
CA TRP A 73 18.46 7.42 11.82
C TRP A 73 18.37 7.79 13.30
N ASN A 74 17.83 8.95 13.62
CA ASN A 74 17.69 9.42 15.01
C ASN A 74 16.81 8.45 15.82
N LEU A 75 15.67 8.04 15.27
CA LEU A 75 14.81 7.02 15.89
C LEU A 75 15.56 5.71 16.13
N PHE A 76 16.26 5.21 15.11
CA PHE A 76 17.02 3.96 15.21
C PHE A 76 18.06 4.00 16.33
N ILE A 77 18.88 5.04 16.39
CA ILE A 77 19.95 5.21 17.38
C ILE A 77 19.36 5.17 18.78
N LYS A 78 18.28 5.92 19.05
CA LYS A 78 17.64 5.93 20.36
C LYS A 78 17.05 4.58 20.75
N VAL A 79 16.40 3.89 19.82
CA VAL A 79 15.84 2.56 20.06
C VAL A 79 16.95 1.53 20.37
N VAL A 80 18.05 1.58 19.61
CA VAL A 80 19.20 0.67 19.87
C VAL A 80 19.85 0.93 21.21
N ASN A 81 19.98 2.21 21.59
CA ASN A 81 20.59 2.61 22.86
C ASN A 81 19.65 2.51 24.07
N ASP A 82 18.39 2.11 23.86
CA ASP A 82 17.38 2.03 24.90
C ASP A 82 17.06 3.38 25.56
N GLU A 83 17.14 4.45 24.79
CA GLU A 83 16.83 5.80 25.19
C GLU A 83 15.34 6.12 24.98
N ASN A 84 14.87 7.24 25.57
CA ASN A 84 13.52 7.74 25.24
C ASN A 84 13.50 8.23 23.79
N PHE A 85 12.57 7.69 22.99
CA PHE A 85 12.44 7.97 21.54
C PHE A 85 11.05 8.49 21.16
N GLU A 86 10.27 9.01 22.11
CA GLU A 86 8.91 9.48 21.87
C GLU A 86 8.83 10.57 20.81
N GLU A 87 9.73 11.57 20.88
CA GLU A 87 9.76 12.68 19.94
C GLU A 87 10.10 12.21 18.53
N GLU A 88 11.12 11.36 18.40
CA GLU A 88 11.57 10.82 17.13
C GLU A 88 10.51 9.92 16.50
N TYR A 89 9.87 9.07 17.30
CA TYR A 89 8.79 8.20 16.83
C TYR A 89 7.61 9.04 16.31
N ASN A 90 7.13 10.01 17.09
CA ASN A 90 6.03 10.88 16.71
C ASN A 90 6.36 11.79 15.52
N THR A 91 7.62 12.07 15.28
CA THR A 91 8.11 12.76 14.08
C THR A 91 8.09 11.82 12.87
N VAL A 92 8.59 10.60 13.02
CA VAL A 92 8.69 9.61 11.95
C VAL A 92 7.32 9.15 11.45
N ILE A 93 6.35 8.92 12.33
CA ILE A 93 5.01 8.46 11.92
C ILE A 93 4.23 9.48 11.06
N LYS A 94 4.66 10.74 11.02
CA LYS A 94 4.09 11.79 10.16
C LYS A 94 4.67 11.80 8.75
N GLN A 95 5.74 11.06 8.50
CA GLN A 95 6.37 10.96 7.18
C GLN A 95 5.48 10.19 6.20
N PHE A 96 5.51 10.59 4.94
CA PHE A 96 4.57 10.14 3.91
C PHE A 96 4.49 8.61 3.73
N ILE A 97 5.62 7.89 3.80
CA ILE A 97 5.68 6.43 3.57
C ILE A 97 5.44 5.65 4.87
N ILE A 98 5.61 6.30 6.02
CA ILE A 98 5.51 5.63 7.30
C ILE A 98 4.05 5.36 7.64
N LYS A 99 3.80 4.11 7.95
CA LYS A 99 2.52 3.58 8.41
C LYS A 99 2.80 2.57 9.51
N VAL A 100 2.00 1.52 9.58
CA VAL A 100 2.23 0.41 10.51
C VAL A 100 3.60 -0.28 10.32
N ASN A 101 4.24 -0.12 9.16
CA ASN A 101 5.58 -0.66 8.87
C ASN A 101 6.64 -0.24 9.89
N ILE A 102 6.53 0.94 10.50
CA ILE A 102 7.50 1.36 11.53
C ILE A 102 7.48 0.43 12.75
N THR A 103 6.32 -0.13 13.13
CA THR A 103 6.23 -1.10 14.21
C THR A 103 6.94 -2.42 13.85
N MET A 104 6.96 -2.79 12.56
CA MET A 104 7.75 -3.92 12.07
C MET A 104 9.25 -3.61 12.19
N GLY A 105 9.65 -2.39 11.83
CA GLY A 105 11.03 -1.91 11.99
C GLY A 105 11.50 -1.97 13.45
N LEU A 106 10.68 -1.53 14.40
CA LEU A 106 10.98 -1.62 15.83
C LEU A 106 11.09 -3.07 16.30
N PHE A 107 10.20 -3.95 15.86
CA PHE A 107 10.28 -5.39 16.14
C PHE A 107 11.58 -6.00 15.64
N TRP A 108 12.04 -5.66 14.43
CA TRP A 108 13.31 -6.22 13.92
C TRP A 108 14.54 -5.81 14.74
N ILE A 109 14.48 -4.67 15.42
CA ILE A 109 15.57 -4.16 16.26
C ILE A 109 15.50 -4.77 17.67
N ARG A 110 14.30 -4.83 18.26
CA ARG A 110 14.05 -5.25 19.63
C ARG A 110 12.78 -6.11 19.72
N PRO A 111 12.78 -7.36 19.20
CA PRO A 111 11.59 -8.22 19.21
C PRO A 111 11.11 -8.58 20.61
N GLU A 112 11.97 -8.45 21.62
CA GLU A 112 11.62 -8.64 23.01
C GLU A 112 10.81 -7.47 23.61
N LYS A 113 10.91 -6.27 23.02
CA LYS A 113 10.27 -5.05 23.54
C LYS A 113 9.08 -4.58 22.73
N PHE A 114 9.10 -4.83 21.41
CA PHE A 114 8.13 -4.28 20.49
C PHE A 114 7.39 -5.38 19.73
N LEU A 115 6.10 -5.18 19.52
CA LEU A 115 5.26 -6.02 18.67
C LEU A 115 5.03 -5.32 17.34
N ALA A 116 5.19 -6.06 16.25
CA ALA A 116 4.78 -5.60 14.93
C ALA A 116 3.25 -5.61 14.80
N PHE A 117 2.68 -4.50 14.33
CA PHE A 117 1.23 -4.40 14.06
C PHE A 117 0.92 -4.76 12.61
N ASP A 118 1.68 -5.69 12.04
CA ASP A 118 1.42 -6.23 10.73
C ASP A 118 0.09 -7.00 10.69
N ARG A 119 -0.34 -7.37 9.51
CA ARG A 119 -1.64 -8.03 9.33
C ARG A 119 -1.73 -9.34 10.09
N THR A 120 -0.67 -10.15 10.05
CA THR A 120 -0.65 -11.47 10.67
C THR A 120 -0.87 -11.37 12.17
N ASN A 121 -0.13 -10.50 12.85
CA ASN A 121 -0.27 -10.28 14.28
C ASN A 121 -1.63 -9.65 14.64
N ARG A 122 -2.13 -8.70 13.84
CA ARG A 122 -3.45 -8.10 14.03
C ARG A 122 -4.58 -9.13 13.93
N GLN A 123 -4.50 -10.00 12.93
CA GLN A 123 -5.53 -11.04 12.74
C GLN A 123 -5.44 -12.09 13.84
N TYR A 124 -4.24 -12.54 14.17
CA TYR A 124 -4.00 -13.50 15.24
C TYR A 124 -4.58 -13.03 16.58
N LEU A 125 -4.20 -11.84 17.02
CA LEU A 125 -4.68 -11.26 18.29
C LEU A 125 -6.19 -11.04 18.29
N LYS A 126 -6.77 -10.64 17.16
CA LYS A 126 -8.22 -10.48 17.03
C LYS A 126 -8.95 -11.81 17.15
N GLU A 127 -8.50 -12.85 16.45
CA GLU A 127 -9.19 -14.13 16.38
C GLU A 127 -8.96 -15.00 17.62
N GLN A 128 -7.75 -15.03 18.16
CA GLN A 128 -7.42 -15.86 19.29
C GLN A 128 -7.78 -15.22 20.63
N TYR A 129 -7.69 -13.90 20.74
CA TYR A 129 -7.79 -13.18 22.01
C TYR A 129 -8.79 -12.03 22.00
N GLY A 130 -9.49 -11.75 20.89
CA GLY A 130 -10.43 -10.63 20.75
C GLY A 130 -9.77 -9.24 20.79
N ILE A 131 -8.44 -9.16 20.72
CA ILE A 131 -7.68 -7.92 20.80
C ILE A 131 -7.54 -7.29 19.41
N LYS A 132 -8.06 -6.06 19.27
CA LYS A 132 -7.96 -5.30 18.02
C LYS A 132 -6.78 -4.35 18.07
N LEU A 133 -5.80 -4.53 17.20
CA LEU A 133 -4.71 -3.58 16.98
C LEU A 133 -5.05 -2.57 15.89
N PRO A 134 -4.49 -1.33 15.96
CA PRO A 134 -4.63 -0.32 14.91
C PRO A 134 -4.08 -0.81 13.56
N ASN A 135 -4.66 -0.31 12.47
CA ASN A 135 -4.16 -0.54 11.11
C ASN A 135 -3.22 0.58 10.60
N LYS A 136 -3.00 1.59 11.44
CA LYS A 136 -2.01 2.67 11.24
C LYS A 136 -1.10 2.71 12.46
N ALA A 137 0.10 3.23 12.30
CA ALA A 137 0.96 3.48 13.45
C ALA A 137 0.27 4.49 14.38
N PRO A 138 -0.03 4.10 15.62
CA PRO A 138 -0.55 5.03 16.61
C PRO A 138 0.54 5.99 17.10
N GLU A 139 0.19 7.03 17.81
CA GLU A 139 1.18 7.85 18.53
C GLU A 139 1.93 7.02 19.58
N TYR A 140 3.13 7.45 19.93
CA TYR A 140 4.02 6.72 20.83
C TYR A 140 3.33 6.28 22.14
N SER A 141 2.64 7.19 22.80
CA SER A 141 1.97 6.90 24.07
C SER A 141 0.88 5.82 23.95
N GLU A 142 0.17 5.79 22.82
CA GLU A 142 -0.83 4.76 22.54
C GLU A 142 -0.16 3.43 22.18
N TYR A 143 0.89 3.46 21.38
CA TYR A 143 1.68 2.27 21.04
C TYR A 143 2.19 1.57 22.29
N MET A 144 2.84 2.33 23.19
CA MET A 144 3.38 1.78 24.44
C MET A 144 2.29 1.25 25.39
N LYS A 145 1.12 1.93 25.47
CA LYS A 145 -0.03 1.43 26.24
C LYS A 145 -0.56 0.09 25.72
N ILE A 146 -0.60 -0.07 24.40
CA ILE A 146 -1.03 -1.34 23.78
C ILE A 146 -0.03 -2.45 24.13
N LEU A 147 1.28 -2.19 23.99
CA LEU A 147 2.32 -3.17 24.36
C LEU A 147 2.24 -3.57 25.82
N ASP A 148 2.10 -2.60 26.73
CA ASP A 148 1.96 -2.85 28.18
C ASP A 148 0.71 -3.70 28.48
N SER A 149 -0.42 -3.40 27.83
CA SER A 149 -1.66 -4.17 27.98
C SER A 149 -1.48 -5.63 27.53
N ILE A 150 -0.80 -5.86 26.39
CA ILE A 150 -0.52 -7.22 25.90
C ILE A 150 0.44 -7.94 26.85
N ASN A 151 1.50 -7.29 27.31
CA ASN A 151 2.44 -7.86 28.27
C ASN A 151 1.74 -8.26 29.60
N LYS A 152 0.81 -7.44 30.11
CA LYS A 152 0.02 -7.79 31.29
C LYS A 152 -0.85 -9.02 31.06
N LYS A 153 -1.45 -9.14 29.86
CA LYS A 153 -2.25 -10.30 29.50
C LYS A 153 -1.42 -11.58 29.31
N MET A 154 -0.18 -11.46 28.81
CA MET A 154 0.80 -12.55 28.79
C MET A 154 1.16 -12.96 30.22
N ALA A 155 1.46 -12.00 31.09
CA ALA A 155 1.83 -12.28 32.48
C ALA A 155 0.68 -12.90 33.29
N SER A 156 -0.60 -12.56 32.98
CA SER A 156 -1.79 -13.16 33.61
C SER A 156 -2.18 -14.53 33.04
N GLY A 157 -1.57 -14.96 31.92
CA GLY A 157 -1.94 -16.18 31.19
C GLY A 157 -3.21 -16.06 30.33
N GLU A 158 -3.76 -14.86 30.17
CA GLU A 158 -4.85 -14.62 29.22
C GLU A 158 -4.35 -14.78 27.77
N ILE A 159 -3.09 -14.44 27.50
CA ILE A 159 -2.37 -14.73 26.25
C ILE A 159 -1.38 -15.84 26.57
N LYS A 160 -1.35 -16.90 25.73
CA LYS A 160 -0.56 -18.11 25.97
C LYS A 160 0.93 -17.91 25.74
N GLU A 161 1.27 -17.00 24.86
CA GLU A 161 2.65 -16.67 24.55
C GLU A 161 3.29 -15.86 25.68
N ASN A 162 4.61 -16.01 25.82
CA ASN A 162 5.36 -15.30 26.87
C ASN A 162 6.12 -14.09 26.34
N THR A 163 6.23 -13.97 25.01
CA THR A 163 7.01 -12.93 24.34
C THR A 163 6.37 -12.50 23.03
N PHE A 164 6.70 -11.28 22.57
CA PHE A 164 6.20 -10.78 21.29
C PHE A 164 6.74 -11.58 20.09
N TYR A 165 7.96 -12.09 20.13
CA TYR A 165 8.49 -12.91 19.05
C TYR A 165 7.80 -14.29 18.99
N GLU A 166 7.48 -14.90 20.12
CA GLU A 166 6.70 -16.14 20.19
C GLU A 166 5.29 -15.94 19.64
N LEU A 167 4.63 -14.84 20.02
CA LEU A 167 3.34 -14.45 19.50
C LEU A 167 3.39 -14.28 17.97
N SER A 168 4.39 -13.58 17.45
CA SER A 168 4.57 -13.37 16.01
C SER A 168 4.86 -14.67 15.27
N ALA A 169 5.63 -15.59 15.87
CA ALA A 169 5.89 -16.92 15.30
C ALA A 169 4.60 -17.75 15.22
N ASN A 170 3.82 -17.80 16.31
CA ASN A 170 2.55 -18.53 16.33
C ASN A 170 1.54 -17.95 15.35
N ALA A 171 1.48 -16.61 15.24
CA ALA A 171 0.63 -15.93 14.26
C ALA A 171 1.01 -16.34 12.83
N ASN A 172 2.31 -16.41 12.52
CA ASN A 172 2.80 -16.78 11.19
C ASN A 172 2.50 -18.27 10.86
N ASN A 173 2.58 -19.17 11.84
CA ASN A 173 2.33 -20.59 11.66
C ASN A 173 0.87 -20.94 11.38
N LEU A 174 -0.07 -20.07 11.72
CA LEU A 174 -1.48 -20.24 11.35
C LEU A 174 -1.79 -19.92 9.87
N GLY A 175 -0.78 -19.56 9.09
CA GLY A 175 -0.89 -19.44 7.64
C GLY A 175 -1.69 -18.21 7.17
N TYR A 176 -1.81 -17.20 8.00
CA TYR A 176 -2.39 -15.92 7.55
C TYR A 176 -1.50 -15.32 6.46
N ASP A 177 -2.05 -15.22 5.26
CA ASP A 177 -1.30 -14.74 4.10
C ASP A 177 -1.03 -13.22 4.21
N ASN A 178 0.24 -12.88 4.34
CA ASN A 178 0.70 -11.48 4.41
C ASN A 178 0.80 -10.80 3.03
N SER A 179 0.65 -11.56 1.93
CA SER A 179 1.20 -11.11 0.66
C SER A 179 0.38 -10.06 -0.09
N ASP A 180 -0.95 -9.99 0.10
CA ASP A 180 -1.77 -9.18 -0.82
C ASP A 180 -2.66 -8.11 -0.18
N TYR A 181 -3.21 -8.32 1.00
CA TYR A 181 -4.32 -7.48 1.49
C TYR A 181 -3.89 -6.10 2.00
N ASP A 182 -2.82 -5.98 2.78
CA ASP A 182 -2.34 -4.66 3.26
C ASP A 182 -1.74 -3.83 2.10
N SER A 183 -1.11 -4.50 1.13
CA SER A 183 -0.67 -3.83 -0.10
C SER A 183 -1.86 -3.35 -0.94
N TYR A 184 -2.98 -4.06 -0.86
CA TYR A 184 -4.21 -3.74 -1.57
C TYR A 184 -4.91 -2.52 -0.96
N LEU A 185 -5.08 -2.50 0.37
CA LEU A 185 -5.68 -1.39 1.11
C LEU A 185 -4.85 -0.11 1.01
N GLU A 186 -3.53 -0.24 1.17
CA GLU A 186 -2.60 0.87 1.05
C GLU A 186 -2.54 1.42 -0.37
N TRP A 187 -2.58 0.54 -1.38
CA TRP A 187 -2.59 0.94 -2.77
C TRP A 187 -3.84 1.77 -3.08
N GLY A 188 -5.01 1.29 -2.70
CA GLY A 188 -6.28 2.00 -2.89
C GLY A 188 -6.28 3.38 -2.24
N SER A 189 -5.92 3.47 -0.98
CA SER A 189 -5.86 4.72 -0.24
C SER A 189 -4.81 5.70 -0.81
N PHE A 190 -3.62 5.20 -1.15
CA PHE A 190 -2.55 6.01 -1.72
C PHE A 190 -2.97 6.65 -3.06
N TYR A 191 -3.48 5.83 -3.99
CA TYR A 191 -3.86 6.35 -5.31
C TYR A 191 -5.12 7.21 -5.26
N THR A 192 -6.03 6.95 -4.32
CA THR A 192 -7.19 7.83 -4.08
C THR A 192 -6.75 9.23 -3.64
N GLU A 193 -5.83 9.33 -2.68
CA GLU A 193 -5.29 10.62 -2.24
C GLU A 193 -4.45 11.30 -3.32
N LEU A 194 -3.68 10.54 -4.08
CA LEU A 194 -2.95 11.07 -5.24
C LEU A 194 -3.91 11.64 -6.27
N TRP A 195 -4.99 10.95 -6.56
CA TRP A 195 -5.99 11.37 -7.55
C TRP A 195 -6.76 12.61 -7.12
N LYS A 196 -7.16 12.70 -5.85
CA LYS A 196 -7.76 13.94 -5.29
C LYS A 196 -6.87 15.16 -5.50
N LYS A 197 -5.54 14.98 -5.40
CA LYS A 197 -4.55 16.05 -5.60
C LYS A 197 -4.20 16.29 -7.08
N ARG A 198 -4.24 15.25 -7.89
CA ARG A 198 -3.82 15.25 -9.30
C ARG A 198 -4.98 14.73 -10.14
N LYS A 199 -5.68 15.61 -10.85
CA LYS A 199 -6.85 15.24 -11.66
C LYS A 199 -6.55 14.15 -12.73
N ASN A 200 -5.29 14.02 -13.15
CA ASN A 200 -4.84 13.02 -14.12
C ASN A 200 -3.80 12.11 -13.48
N VAL A 201 -4.02 10.81 -13.57
CA VAL A 201 -3.11 9.77 -13.05
C VAL A 201 -2.89 8.70 -14.11
N ILE A 202 -1.63 8.38 -14.40
CA ILE A 202 -1.24 7.31 -15.32
C ILE A 202 -0.72 6.13 -14.49
N LEU A 203 -1.37 4.96 -14.64
CA LEU A 203 -0.91 3.71 -14.06
C LEU A 203 -0.06 2.95 -15.08
N GLN A 204 1.25 2.90 -14.84
CA GLN A 204 2.20 2.19 -15.70
C GLN A 204 2.69 0.91 -15.02
N GLY A 205 2.94 -0.13 -15.80
CA GLY A 205 3.49 -1.40 -15.30
C GLY A 205 3.36 -2.52 -16.32
N ALA A 206 4.04 -3.65 -16.09
CA ALA A 206 4.01 -4.80 -16.95
C ALA A 206 2.59 -5.35 -17.20
N PRO A 207 2.31 -6.02 -18.31
CA PRO A 207 1.05 -6.75 -18.53
C PRO A 207 0.81 -7.76 -17.39
N GLY A 208 -0.46 -7.97 -17.03
CA GLY A 208 -0.85 -8.93 -15.98
C GLY A 208 -0.65 -8.48 -14.53
N THR A 209 -0.12 -7.28 -14.27
CA THR A 209 0.08 -6.77 -12.88
C THR A 209 -1.21 -6.28 -12.19
N GLY A 210 -2.37 -6.56 -12.74
CA GLY A 210 -3.67 -6.24 -12.13
C GLY A 210 -4.09 -4.77 -12.22
N LYS A 211 -3.47 -3.95 -13.06
CA LYS A 211 -3.84 -2.53 -13.22
C LYS A 211 -5.35 -2.35 -13.45
N THR A 212 -5.88 -2.99 -14.50
CA THR A 212 -7.31 -2.90 -14.85
C THR A 212 -8.21 -3.50 -13.76
N TYR A 213 -7.76 -4.56 -13.09
CA TYR A 213 -8.49 -5.19 -11.98
C TYR A 213 -8.68 -4.25 -10.79
N ARG A 214 -7.74 -3.34 -10.55
CA ARG A 214 -7.74 -2.41 -9.42
C ARG A 214 -8.50 -1.10 -9.67
N ILE A 215 -8.77 -0.75 -10.93
CA ILE A 215 -9.47 0.50 -11.27
C ILE A 215 -10.85 0.62 -10.60
N PRO A 216 -11.74 -0.39 -10.62
CA PRO A 216 -13.03 -0.29 -9.96
C PRO A 216 -12.94 0.12 -8.48
N GLU A 217 -11.93 -0.37 -7.77
CA GLU A 217 -11.71 0.01 -6.36
C GLU A 217 -11.36 1.50 -6.21
N LEU A 218 -10.45 2.02 -7.04
CA LEU A 218 -10.10 3.45 -7.01
C LEU A 218 -11.31 4.33 -7.29
N VAL A 219 -12.09 3.93 -8.29
CA VAL A 219 -13.31 4.65 -8.68
C VAL A 219 -14.30 4.70 -7.53
N VAL A 220 -14.60 3.55 -6.92
CA VAL A 220 -15.54 3.46 -5.80
C VAL A 220 -15.07 4.31 -4.63
N ARG A 221 -13.78 4.26 -4.28
CA ARG A 221 -13.21 5.09 -3.20
C ARG A 221 -13.26 6.59 -3.48
N LEU A 222 -13.23 7.00 -4.73
CA LEU A 222 -13.32 8.41 -5.14
C LEU A 222 -14.76 8.90 -5.16
N CYS A 223 -15.66 8.12 -5.77
CA CYS A 223 -17.04 8.51 -5.99
C CYS A 223 -17.95 8.24 -4.79
N GLU A 224 -17.61 7.28 -3.94
CA GLU A 224 -18.36 6.89 -2.74
C GLU A 224 -17.44 6.85 -1.51
N PRO A 225 -17.03 8.00 -0.98
CA PRO A 225 -16.08 8.07 0.15
C PRO A 225 -16.56 7.34 1.41
N GLU A 226 -17.86 7.24 1.60
CA GLU A 226 -18.50 6.56 2.75
C GLU A 226 -18.57 5.04 2.58
N PHE A 227 -18.30 4.51 1.38
CA PHE A 227 -18.28 3.08 1.14
C PHE A 227 -17.01 2.45 1.73
N ASP A 228 -17.17 1.48 2.63
CA ASP A 228 -16.04 0.78 3.24
C ASP A 228 -15.40 -0.22 2.28
N ALA A 229 -14.68 0.30 1.30
CA ALA A 229 -13.95 -0.51 0.32
C ALA A 229 -12.86 -1.41 0.95
N ASN A 230 -12.51 -1.19 2.22
CA ASN A 230 -11.51 -1.99 2.92
C ASN A 230 -12.07 -3.34 3.38
N ASN A 231 -13.34 -3.37 3.76
CA ASN A 231 -14.00 -4.58 4.29
C ASN A 231 -14.98 -5.20 3.29
N ALA A 232 -15.23 -4.52 2.17
CA ALA A 232 -16.15 -5.02 1.14
C ALA A 232 -15.58 -6.19 0.36
N THR A 233 -16.42 -7.15 0.02
CA THR A 233 -16.09 -8.20 -0.93
C THR A 233 -15.96 -7.62 -2.35
N ARG A 234 -15.22 -8.33 -3.21
CA ARG A 234 -15.11 -7.92 -4.63
C ARG A 234 -16.48 -7.79 -5.31
N LYS A 235 -17.44 -8.65 -4.96
CA LYS A 235 -18.79 -8.62 -5.51
C LYS A 235 -19.54 -7.33 -5.13
N GLU A 236 -19.47 -6.94 -3.87
CA GLU A 236 -20.08 -5.70 -3.38
C GLU A 236 -19.45 -4.47 -4.04
N LEU A 237 -18.12 -4.44 -4.12
CA LEU A 237 -17.39 -3.37 -4.79
C LEU A 237 -17.77 -3.26 -6.27
N MET A 238 -17.86 -4.37 -7.00
CA MET A 238 -18.25 -4.37 -8.41
C MET A 238 -19.70 -3.92 -8.59
N SER A 239 -20.61 -4.27 -7.68
CA SER A 239 -22.00 -3.79 -7.72
C SER A 239 -22.08 -2.26 -7.63
N VAL A 240 -21.29 -1.65 -6.74
CA VAL A 240 -21.20 -0.19 -6.63
C VAL A 240 -20.59 0.43 -7.89
N TYR A 241 -19.51 -0.17 -8.40
CA TYR A 241 -18.87 0.30 -9.63
C TYR A 241 -19.80 0.27 -10.85
N ASP A 242 -20.57 -0.82 -11.01
CA ASP A 242 -21.51 -0.96 -12.12
C ASP A 242 -22.68 0.03 -12.00
N ARG A 243 -23.19 0.26 -10.78
CA ARG A 243 -24.16 1.33 -10.51
C ARG A 243 -23.63 2.70 -10.94
N LEU A 244 -22.37 3.04 -10.57
CA LEU A 244 -21.75 4.31 -10.95
C LEU A 244 -21.62 4.49 -12.47
N LYS A 245 -21.44 3.38 -13.21
CA LYS A 245 -21.46 3.41 -14.69
C LYS A 245 -22.86 3.65 -15.24
N GLU A 246 -23.89 2.99 -14.68
CA GLU A 246 -25.29 3.18 -15.06
C GLU A 246 -25.76 4.61 -14.78
N GLU A 247 -25.31 5.21 -13.67
CA GLU A 247 -25.54 6.61 -13.30
C GLU A 247 -24.73 7.59 -14.18
N LYS A 248 -23.93 7.11 -15.13
CA LYS A 248 -23.02 7.91 -15.97
C LYS A 248 -22.01 8.76 -15.19
N ARG A 249 -21.76 8.46 -13.93
CA ARG A 249 -20.72 9.09 -13.10
C ARG A 249 -19.33 8.58 -13.42
N VAL A 250 -19.23 7.43 -14.07
CA VAL A 250 -18.00 6.78 -14.47
C VAL A 250 -18.10 6.30 -15.90
N MET A 251 -17.11 6.66 -16.69
CA MET A 251 -16.97 6.16 -18.06
C MET A 251 -15.67 5.34 -18.18
N PHE A 252 -15.76 4.23 -18.87
CA PHE A 252 -14.62 3.42 -19.23
C PHE A 252 -14.49 3.35 -20.74
N THR A 253 -13.36 3.80 -21.27
CA THR A 253 -13.05 3.69 -22.69
C THR A 253 -11.71 3.02 -22.92
N THR A 254 -11.55 2.34 -24.04
CA THR A 254 -10.31 1.71 -24.45
C THR A 254 -9.81 2.38 -25.72
N PHE A 255 -8.66 3.04 -25.64
CA PHE A 255 -8.03 3.61 -26.82
C PHE A 255 -7.45 2.50 -27.70
N HIS A 256 -7.71 2.56 -28.99
CA HIS A 256 -7.15 1.69 -30.02
C HIS A 256 -6.59 2.51 -31.17
N GLN A 257 -5.81 1.87 -32.06
CA GLN A 257 -5.06 2.56 -33.11
C GLN A 257 -5.92 3.32 -34.13
N SER A 258 -7.18 2.94 -34.29
CA SER A 258 -8.13 3.58 -35.21
C SER A 258 -9.06 4.61 -34.55
N MET A 259 -8.80 4.96 -33.29
CA MET A 259 -9.57 6.00 -32.60
C MET A 259 -8.97 7.37 -32.92
N ASP A 260 -9.73 8.21 -33.58
CA ASP A 260 -9.37 9.58 -33.88
C ASP A 260 -9.82 10.56 -32.79
N TYR A 261 -9.34 11.79 -32.84
CA TYR A 261 -9.75 12.86 -31.94
C TYR A 261 -11.28 13.11 -32.00
N GLU A 262 -11.86 12.99 -33.19
CA GLU A 262 -13.27 13.17 -33.44
C GLU A 262 -14.15 12.07 -32.84
N ASP A 263 -13.59 10.86 -32.69
CA ASP A 263 -14.26 9.77 -31.99
C ASP A 263 -14.20 9.92 -30.47
N TRP A 264 -13.19 10.64 -29.98
CA TRP A 264 -12.94 10.76 -28.55
C TRP A 264 -13.59 11.99 -27.92
N LEU A 265 -13.40 13.16 -28.48
CA LEU A 265 -13.92 14.43 -27.92
C LEU A 265 -15.15 14.91 -28.67
N GLU A 266 -14.97 15.47 -29.82
CA GLU A 266 -16.05 15.99 -30.68
C GLU A 266 -15.54 16.06 -32.12
N GLY A 267 -16.42 15.87 -33.07
CA GLY A 267 -16.08 15.91 -34.49
C GLY A 267 -17.20 16.44 -35.35
N LEU A 268 -16.82 16.85 -36.56
CA LEU A 268 -17.76 17.25 -37.62
C LEU A 268 -18.38 15.99 -38.22
N ARG A 269 -19.65 15.72 -37.92
CA ARG A 269 -20.39 14.59 -38.49
C ARG A 269 -21.36 15.03 -39.56
N PRO A 270 -21.43 14.33 -40.73
CA PRO A 270 -22.43 14.64 -41.74
C PRO A 270 -23.83 14.26 -41.25
N VAL A 271 -24.73 15.21 -41.31
CA VAL A 271 -26.16 15.04 -40.97
C VAL A 271 -27.00 15.40 -42.18
N LEU A 272 -28.01 14.58 -42.49
CA LEU A 272 -28.97 14.85 -43.54
C LEU A 272 -30.04 15.78 -43.02
N GLU A 273 -30.07 17.04 -43.52
CA GLU A 273 -31.14 17.98 -43.27
C GLU A 273 -31.74 18.42 -44.61
N ASN A 274 -33.06 18.25 -44.77
CA ASN A 274 -33.82 18.63 -45.98
C ASN A 274 -33.20 18.10 -47.29
N ASP A 275 -32.78 16.82 -47.30
CA ASP A 275 -32.10 16.17 -48.41
C ASP A 275 -30.73 16.76 -48.81
N GLN A 276 -30.16 17.61 -47.94
CA GLN A 276 -28.81 18.15 -48.11
C GLN A 276 -27.91 17.65 -46.97
N VAL A 277 -26.67 17.31 -47.29
CA VAL A 277 -25.66 16.95 -46.32
C VAL A 277 -25.13 18.24 -45.67
N THR A 278 -25.40 18.39 -44.42
CA THR A 278 -24.78 19.41 -43.55
C THR A 278 -23.83 18.81 -42.58
N TYR A 279 -22.93 19.57 -41.99
CA TYR A 279 -21.98 19.10 -40.99
C TYR A 279 -22.30 19.74 -39.64
N LYS A 280 -22.48 18.90 -38.62
CA LYS A 280 -22.64 19.34 -37.23
C LYS A 280 -21.49 18.88 -36.38
N ILE A 281 -21.12 19.69 -35.39
CA ILE A 281 -20.22 19.25 -34.33
C ILE A 281 -21.05 18.38 -33.38
N GLU A 282 -20.69 17.11 -33.32
CA GLU A 282 -21.29 16.16 -32.39
C GLU A 282 -20.22 15.63 -31.42
N PRO A 283 -20.59 15.39 -30.15
CA PRO A 283 -19.68 14.78 -29.20
C PRO A 283 -19.27 13.38 -29.68
N GLY A 284 -18.04 12.98 -29.38
CA GLY A 284 -17.55 11.66 -29.67
C GLY A 284 -18.41 10.57 -29.01
N GLU A 285 -18.50 9.40 -29.62
CA GLU A 285 -19.38 8.30 -29.14
C GLU A 285 -19.09 7.87 -27.71
N ASN A 286 -17.90 8.20 -27.21
CA ASN A 286 -17.42 7.81 -25.87
C ASN A 286 -17.48 8.95 -24.85
N LEU A 287 -17.96 10.13 -25.21
CA LEU A 287 -18.22 11.21 -24.25
C LEU A 287 -19.74 11.41 -24.12
N PRO A 288 -20.31 11.34 -22.92
CA PRO A 288 -21.67 11.80 -22.71
C PRO A 288 -21.76 13.29 -23.04
N ASP A 289 -22.92 13.73 -23.47
CA ASP A 289 -23.18 15.15 -23.72
C ASP A 289 -22.67 15.97 -22.52
N THR A 290 -21.71 16.86 -22.76
CA THR A 290 -21.00 17.59 -21.70
C THR A 290 -21.93 18.47 -20.85
N LYS A 291 -23.16 18.66 -21.29
CA LYS A 291 -24.21 19.37 -20.53
C LYS A 291 -24.76 18.57 -19.35
N ASP A 292 -24.64 17.23 -19.40
CA ASP A 292 -25.14 16.32 -18.37
C ASP A 292 -24.04 15.75 -17.46
N ILE A 293 -22.78 16.11 -17.67
CA ILE A 293 -21.68 15.64 -16.83
C ILE A 293 -21.64 16.47 -15.54
N THR A 294 -22.38 16.03 -14.54
CA THR A 294 -22.05 16.28 -13.13
C THR A 294 -20.99 15.28 -12.64
N ALA A 295 -20.05 14.94 -13.52
CA ALA A 295 -19.09 13.88 -13.24
C ALA A 295 -18.05 14.37 -12.24
N ASP A 296 -18.12 13.87 -11.02
CA ASP A 296 -17.08 14.04 -10.01
C ASP A 296 -15.78 13.34 -10.42
N CYS A 297 -15.82 12.47 -11.44
CA CYS A 297 -14.66 11.68 -11.85
C CYS A 297 -14.76 11.17 -13.31
N VAL A 298 -13.95 11.71 -14.22
CA VAL A 298 -13.75 11.15 -15.56
C VAL A 298 -12.45 10.33 -15.58
N ILE A 299 -12.55 9.04 -15.86
CA ILE A 299 -11.42 8.12 -15.85
C ILE A 299 -11.13 7.65 -17.26
N HIS A 300 -9.98 8.06 -17.79
CA HIS A 300 -9.46 7.60 -19.06
C HIS A 300 -8.44 6.48 -18.86
N PHE A 301 -8.59 5.40 -19.61
CA PHE A 301 -7.69 4.26 -19.54
C PHE A 301 -6.87 4.12 -20.83
N TRP A 302 -5.54 4.19 -20.72
CA TRP A 302 -4.63 3.89 -21.81
C TRP A 302 -4.16 2.43 -21.74
N LYS A 303 -4.60 1.60 -22.66
CA LYS A 303 -4.02 0.28 -22.85
C LYS A 303 -2.95 0.39 -23.93
N THR A 304 -1.71 0.59 -23.53
CA THR A 304 -0.59 0.41 -24.47
C THR A 304 -0.50 -1.07 -24.80
N MET A 305 -0.86 -1.45 -25.99
CA MET A 305 -0.42 -2.71 -26.56
C MET A 305 1.08 -2.56 -26.82
N ALA A 306 1.91 -2.94 -25.87
CA ALA A 306 3.33 -3.06 -26.09
C ALA A 306 3.58 -4.32 -26.93
N GLY A 307 4.06 -4.11 -28.13
CA GLY A 307 4.96 -5.03 -28.81
C GLY A 307 4.31 -6.26 -29.42
N ALA A 308 3.97 -6.13 -30.68
CA ALA A 308 4.37 -7.17 -31.61
C ALA A 308 5.78 -6.80 -32.10
N ASP A 309 6.68 -7.66 -31.84
CA ASP A 309 7.97 -7.97 -32.45
C ASP A 309 8.65 -6.95 -33.37
N ARG A 310 9.87 -6.57 -32.94
CA ARG A 310 11.06 -6.75 -33.83
C ARG A 310 12.24 -7.22 -33.02
#